data_43b9e0e401ab75d8544819211bac255b
#
_entry.id   43b9e0e401ab75d8544819211bac255b
#
_cell.length_a   1.000
_cell.length_b   1.000
_cell.length_c   1.000
_cell.angle_alpha   90.00
_cell.angle_beta   90.00
_cell.angle_gamma   90.00
#
_symmetry.space_group_name_H-M   'P 1'
#
loop_
_entity.id
_entity.type
_entity.pdbx_description
1 polymer ?
#
loop_
_entity_poly.entity_id
_entity_poly.type
_entity_poly.pdbx_seq_one_letter_code
_entity_poly.pdbx_strand_id
1 'polypeptide(L)'
;MDKHKWATLFAVFIILVVPFGLAYYWITKPRPTVDTLMIAGDRQLVDKIDTATGKAFKDTLFHTISDFKFVSHLGDTITNDILEDKVLITDFFFTECPTICIDMSKNMAKIQEEFMAESHVMLLSHTVDPERDSVAKLYEYAERYDVNPKKWLLLTGEKKELYDMARYSYLISATIPGDGGPNDFIHDQHFVLVDKEGRVRGFYDGTIEEEVQRCINDTKKLLISYVIMPPKEKKKKNKE
;
A
#
# COMPACT_ATOMS: atom_id res chain seq x y z
N MET A 1 8.42 -67.12 -10.66
CA MET A 1 8.96 -65.71 -10.73
C MET A 1 9.04 -65.22 -9.31
N ASP A 2 10.25 -64.94 -8.84
CA ASP A 2 10.58 -64.77 -7.42
C ASP A 2 9.98 -63.52 -6.82
N LYS A 3 9.23 -63.61 -5.73
CA LYS A 3 8.62 -62.45 -5.01
C LYS A 3 9.66 -61.38 -4.63
N HIS A 4 10.89 -61.76 -4.38
CA HIS A 4 12.00 -60.85 -4.09
C HIS A 4 12.40 -59.98 -5.29
N LYS A 5 12.38 -60.51 -6.52
CA LYS A 5 12.68 -59.73 -7.73
C LYS A 5 11.63 -58.61 -7.97
N TRP A 6 10.36 -58.90 -7.70
CA TRP A 6 9.29 -57.92 -7.81
C TRP A 6 9.42 -56.82 -6.76
N ALA A 7 9.75 -57.15 -5.53
CA ALA A 7 9.97 -56.16 -4.46
C ALA A 7 11.16 -55.23 -4.78
N THR A 8 12.25 -55.81 -5.32
CA THR A 8 13.43 -55.02 -5.72
C THR A 8 13.13 -54.09 -6.90
N LEU A 9 12.41 -54.55 -7.91
CA LEU A 9 12.00 -53.73 -9.05
C LEU A 9 11.05 -52.58 -8.61
N PHE A 10 10.13 -52.87 -7.70
CA PHE A 10 9.22 -51.87 -7.15
C PHE A 10 9.96 -50.82 -6.31
N ALA A 11 10.94 -51.24 -5.49
CA ALA A 11 11.76 -50.31 -4.72
C ALA A 11 12.62 -49.41 -5.64
N VAL A 12 13.22 -49.97 -6.69
CA VAL A 12 13.97 -49.18 -7.69
C VAL A 12 13.07 -48.22 -8.43
N PHE A 13 11.84 -48.62 -8.78
CA PHE A 13 10.85 -47.73 -9.41
C PHE A 13 10.49 -46.56 -8.50
N ILE A 14 10.22 -46.80 -7.21
CA ILE A 14 9.91 -45.71 -6.25
C ILE A 14 11.10 -44.76 -6.12
N ILE A 15 12.33 -45.28 -5.98
CA ILE A 15 13.53 -44.47 -5.79
C ILE A 15 13.83 -43.58 -7.03
N LEU A 16 13.56 -44.10 -8.23
CA LEU A 16 13.83 -43.33 -9.47
C LEU A 16 12.67 -42.49 -9.92
N VAL A 17 11.44 -42.99 -9.89
CA VAL A 17 10.28 -42.30 -10.51
C VAL A 17 9.67 -41.25 -9.58
N VAL A 18 9.60 -41.56 -8.27
CA VAL A 18 8.99 -40.60 -7.32
C VAL A 18 9.75 -39.29 -7.21
N PRO A 19 11.08 -39.21 -7.05
CA PRO A 19 11.84 -38.00 -7.03
C PRO A 19 11.70 -37.18 -8.33
N PHE A 20 11.76 -37.87 -9.49
CA PHE A 20 11.57 -37.21 -10.78
C PHE A 20 10.14 -36.68 -10.95
N GLY A 21 9.13 -37.42 -10.52
CA GLY A 21 7.74 -36.97 -10.51
C GLY A 21 7.51 -35.77 -9.60
N LEU A 22 8.10 -35.78 -8.39
CA LEU A 22 8.08 -34.66 -7.49
C LEU A 22 8.83 -33.44 -8.06
N ALA A 23 10.02 -33.65 -8.60
CA ALA A 23 10.76 -32.54 -9.24
C ALA A 23 10.00 -31.96 -10.44
N TYR A 24 9.44 -32.84 -11.29
CA TYR A 24 8.56 -32.37 -12.39
C TYR A 24 7.35 -31.60 -11.89
N TYR A 25 6.66 -32.09 -10.84
CA TYR A 25 5.54 -31.40 -10.21
C TYR A 25 5.95 -30.00 -9.69
N TRP A 26 7.10 -29.90 -9.01
CA TRP A 26 7.60 -28.62 -8.51
C TRP A 26 8.05 -27.66 -9.61
N ILE A 27 8.61 -28.16 -10.71
CA ILE A 27 9.06 -27.36 -11.86
C ILE A 27 7.85 -26.87 -12.68
N THR A 28 6.83 -27.72 -12.85
CA THR A 28 5.62 -27.40 -13.65
C THR A 28 4.52 -26.69 -12.86
N LYS A 29 4.64 -26.69 -11.51
CA LYS A 29 3.73 -25.91 -10.69
C LYS A 29 3.76 -24.45 -11.15
N PRO A 30 2.63 -23.86 -11.58
CA PRO A 30 2.61 -22.46 -11.96
C PRO A 30 3.17 -21.65 -10.79
N ARG A 31 4.29 -20.98 -11.02
CA ARG A 31 4.80 -20.02 -10.06
C ARG A 31 3.69 -19.01 -9.89
N PRO A 32 3.37 -18.56 -8.66
CA PRO A 32 2.42 -17.48 -8.50
C PRO A 32 2.93 -16.34 -9.39
N THR A 33 2.22 -16.08 -10.46
CA THR A 33 2.42 -14.86 -11.23
C THR A 33 2.15 -13.76 -10.23
N VAL A 34 3.17 -12.99 -9.90
CA VAL A 34 2.98 -11.75 -9.16
C VAL A 34 2.17 -10.89 -10.12
N ASP A 35 0.84 -10.94 -9.99
CA ASP A 35 -0.03 -10.06 -10.73
C ASP A 35 0.45 -8.66 -10.40
N THR A 36 1.02 -8.01 -11.40
CA THR A 36 1.45 -6.63 -11.25
C THR A 36 0.20 -5.80 -11.09
N LEU A 37 -0.06 -5.33 -9.87
CA LEU A 37 -1.13 -4.38 -9.62
C LEU A 37 -0.96 -3.19 -10.55
N MET A 38 -2.07 -2.60 -10.95
CA MET A 38 -2.05 -1.38 -11.75
C MET A 38 -1.19 -0.30 -11.09
N ILE A 39 -0.67 0.61 -11.87
CA ILE A 39 -0.09 1.87 -11.39
C ILE A 39 -1.01 2.97 -11.91
N ALA A 40 -1.65 3.69 -11.01
CA ALA A 40 -2.53 4.79 -11.35
C ALA A 40 -1.75 6.08 -11.62
N GLY A 41 -2.39 7.02 -12.29
CA GLY A 41 -1.84 8.32 -12.63
C GLY A 41 -1.04 8.36 -13.93
N ASP A 42 -0.52 9.53 -14.23
CA ASP A 42 0.17 9.82 -15.48
C ASP A 42 1.50 9.09 -15.60
N ARG A 43 1.87 8.79 -16.84
CA ARG A 43 3.16 8.17 -17.21
C ARG A 43 3.85 9.04 -18.22
N GLN A 44 5.10 9.36 -17.97
CA GLN A 44 5.93 10.13 -18.89
C GLN A 44 7.13 9.30 -19.31
N LEU A 45 7.40 9.25 -20.62
CA LEU A 45 8.63 8.68 -21.12
C LEU A 45 9.73 9.73 -21.02
N VAL A 46 10.78 9.41 -20.30
CA VAL A 46 11.95 10.28 -20.11
C VAL A 46 13.19 9.60 -20.67
N ASP A 47 14.04 10.38 -21.34
CA ASP A 47 15.34 9.90 -21.78
C ASP A 47 16.33 9.94 -20.62
N LYS A 48 16.90 8.78 -20.31
CA LYS A 48 17.96 8.64 -19.30
C LYS A 48 19.23 8.14 -19.94
N ILE A 49 20.37 8.49 -19.36
CA ILE A 49 21.68 7.99 -19.74
C ILE A 49 22.11 6.97 -18.67
N ASP A 50 22.42 5.77 -19.11
CA ASP A 50 23.06 4.77 -18.27
C ASP A 50 24.45 5.25 -17.88
N THR A 51 24.68 5.53 -16.62
CA THR A 51 25.95 6.06 -16.09
C THR A 51 27.12 5.10 -16.23
N ALA A 52 26.87 3.80 -16.37
CA ALA A 52 27.91 2.78 -16.52
C ALA A 52 28.34 2.60 -17.99
N THR A 53 27.39 2.73 -18.93
CA THR A 53 27.63 2.47 -20.36
C THR A 53 27.60 3.69 -21.22
N GLY A 54 27.16 4.85 -20.71
CA GLY A 54 26.98 6.11 -21.47
C GLY A 54 25.84 6.06 -22.50
N LYS A 55 25.07 4.97 -22.57
CA LYS A 55 23.99 4.80 -23.56
C LYS A 55 22.71 5.46 -23.09
N ALA A 56 22.05 6.17 -24.00
CA ALA A 56 20.70 6.68 -23.77
C ALA A 56 19.68 5.52 -23.82
N PHE A 57 18.73 5.53 -22.90
CA PHE A 57 17.58 4.62 -22.91
C PHE A 57 16.32 5.38 -22.46
N LYS A 58 15.16 4.88 -22.89
CA LYS A 58 13.87 5.43 -22.43
C LYS A 58 13.45 4.75 -21.16
N ASP A 59 13.10 5.54 -20.15
CA ASP A 59 12.53 5.08 -18.88
C ASP A 59 11.13 5.67 -18.71
N THR A 60 10.30 5.02 -17.89
CA THR A 60 8.96 5.51 -17.59
C THR A 60 8.95 6.12 -16.19
N LEU A 61 8.67 7.43 -16.15
CA LEU A 61 8.37 8.12 -14.90
C LEU A 61 6.89 7.97 -14.58
N PHE A 62 6.59 7.38 -13.45
CA PHE A 62 5.21 7.20 -12.96
C PHE A 62 4.85 8.32 -12.01
N HIS A 63 3.55 8.61 -11.91
CA HIS A 63 3.00 9.42 -10.84
C HIS A 63 3.37 8.83 -9.46
N THR A 64 3.78 9.69 -8.55
CA THR A 64 4.08 9.35 -7.15
C THR A 64 3.46 10.38 -6.24
N ILE A 65 3.12 9.98 -5.00
CA ILE A 65 2.63 10.92 -4.01
C ILE A 65 3.66 12.01 -3.74
N SER A 66 3.16 13.22 -3.54
CA SER A 66 3.98 14.41 -3.25
C SER A 66 4.55 14.36 -1.84
N ASP A 67 5.61 15.14 -1.61
CA ASP A 67 6.09 15.37 -0.25
C ASP A 67 5.02 16.08 0.58
N PHE A 68 4.90 15.70 1.86
CA PHE A 68 3.92 16.27 2.79
C PHE A 68 4.51 16.51 4.16
N LYS A 69 3.84 17.37 4.92
CA LYS A 69 4.15 17.63 6.33
C LYS A 69 2.85 17.88 7.07
N PHE A 70 2.40 16.91 7.86
CA PHE A 70 1.18 16.96 8.64
C PHE A 70 1.44 16.71 10.11
N VAL A 71 0.44 16.94 10.96
CA VAL A 71 0.51 16.71 12.41
C VAL A 71 -0.34 15.49 12.74
N SER A 72 0.23 14.56 13.51
CA SER A 72 -0.49 13.36 13.94
C SER A 72 -1.42 13.66 15.13
N HIS A 73 -2.31 12.70 15.42
CA HIS A 73 -3.16 12.72 16.63
C HIS A 73 -2.35 12.70 17.94
N LEU A 74 -1.03 12.43 17.87
CA LEU A 74 -0.12 12.51 19.02
C LEU A 74 0.57 13.87 19.13
N GLY A 75 0.36 14.79 18.16
CA GLY A 75 1.02 16.08 18.09
C GLY A 75 2.37 16.08 17.40
N ASP A 76 2.84 14.93 16.91
CA ASP A 76 4.10 14.81 16.20
C ASP A 76 3.97 15.27 14.74
N THR A 77 5.03 15.86 14.21
CA THR A 77 5.13 16.18 12.79
C THR A 77 5.48 14.92 11.99
N ILE A 78 4.65 14.59 11.01
CA ILE A 78 4.79 13.44 10.13
C ILE A 78 5.12 13.94 8.72
N THR A 79 6.17 13.36 8.13
CA THR A 79 6.65 13.63 6.77
C THR A 79 6.75 12.33 5.98
N ASN A 80 7.12 12.42 4.71
CA ASN A 80 7.37 11.25 3.85
C ASN A 80 8.38 10.24 4.43
N ASP A 81 9.23 10.65 5.39
CA ASP A 81 10.21 9.75 6.01
C ASP A 81 9.55 8.53 6.66
N ILE A 82 8.28 8.69 7.13
CA ILE A 82 7.51 7.56 7.69
C ILE A 82 7.21 6.47 6.67
N LEU A 83 7.25 6.80 5.38
CA LEU A 83 6.95 5.90 4.28
C LEU A 83 8.18 5.16 3.76
N GLU A 84 9.39 5.45 4.29
CA GLU A 84 10.62 4.79 3.84
C GLU A 84 10.49 3.27 4.04
N ASP A 85 10.60 2.53 2.93
CA ASP A 85 10.45 1.06 2.85
C ASP A 85 9.08 0.52 3.33
N LYS A 86 8.01 1.30 3.19
CA LYS A 86 6.66 0.90 3.59
C LYS A 86 5.67 0.95 2.42
N VAL A 87 4.74 0.01 2.46
CA VAL A 87 3.47 0.06 1.73
C VAL A 87 2.48 0.84 2.59
N LEU A 88 1.80 1.79 1.99
CA LEU A 88 0.84 2.65 2.68
C LEU A 88 -0.58 2.29 2.25
N ILE A 89 -1.48 2.23 3.23
CA ILE A 89 -2.93 2.26 3.00
C ILE A 89 -3.43 3.56 3.63
N THR A 90 -4.16 4.36 2.87
CA THR A 90 -4.61 5.68 3.33
C THR A 90 -6.06 5.93 2.97
N ASP A 91 -6.73 6.76 3.77
CA ASP A 91 -8.07 7.24 3.55
C ASP A 91 -8.23 8.71 3.98
N PHE A 92 -9.41 9.25 3.68
CA PHE A 92 -9.84 10.58 4.09
C PHE A 92 -11.13 10.48 4.88
N PHE A 93 -11.18 11.15 6.04
CA PHE A 93 -12.29 11.07 6.99
C PHE A 93 -12.51 12.40 7.71
N PHE A 94 -13.53 12.47 8.55
CA PHE A 94 -13.67 13.51 9.58
C PHE A 94 -14.38 12.95 10.81
N THR A 95 -14.05 13.49 11.98
CA THR A 95 -14.44 12.89 13.28
C THR A 95 -15.93 12.89 13.54
N GLU A 96 -16.67 13.85 13.00
CA GLU A 96 -18.11 14.02 13.20
C GLU A 96 -18.97 13.44 12.06
N CYS A 97 -18.39 12.61 11.19
CA CYS A 97 -19.13 11.94 10.13
C CYS A 97 -20.15 10.96 10.73
N PRO A 98 -21.45 11.13 10.40
CA PRO A 98 -22.48 10.27 11.02
C PRO A 98 -22.69 8.94 10.31
N THR A 99 -22.01 8.66 9.20
CA THR A 99 -22.31 7.55 8.31
C THR A 99 -21.05 6.77 7.88
N ILE A 100 -20.54 7.02 6.68
CA ILE A 100 -19.52 6.20 6.01
C ILE A 100 -18.20 6.10 6.78
N CYS A 101 -17.75 7.17 7.44
CA CYS A 101 -16.47 7.16 8.17
C CYS A 101 -16.49 6.18 9.36
N ILE A 102 -17.67 5.89 9.92
CA ILE A 102 -17.79 4.90 11.00
C ILE A 102 -17.42 3.50 10.48
N ASP A 103 -17.94 3.12 9.32
CA ASP A 103 -17.68 1.82 8.73
C ASP A 103 -16.25 1.76 8.16
N MET A 104 -15.78 2.83 7.53
CA MET A 104 -14.39 2.95 7.07
C MET A 104 -13.40 2.78 8.23
N SER A 105 -13.61 3.48 9.36
CA SER A 105 -12.70 3.38 10.51
C SER A 105 -12.70 1.99 11.15
N LYS A 106 -13.87 1.32 11.24
CA LYS A 106 -13.93 -0.08 11.68
C LYS A 106 -13.16 -1.00 10.74
N ASN A 107 -13.27 -0.77 9.43
CA ASN A 107 -12.58 -1.56 8.42
C ASN A 107 -11.07 -1.26 8.41
N MET A 108 -10.67 0.01 8.64
CA MET A 108 -9.26 0.36 8.82
C MET A 108 -8.66 -0.31 10.07
N ALA A 109 -9.44 -0.42 11.17
CA ALA A 109 -9.03 -1.16 12.36
C ALA A 109 -8.81 -2.66 12.06
N LYS A 110 -9.66 -3.30 11.24
CA LYS A 110 -9.42 -4.68 10.77
C LYS A 110 -8.13 -4.81 9.96
N ILE A 111 -7.87 -3.84 9.07
CA ILE A 111 -6.61 -3.81 8.30
C ILE A 111 -5.41 -3.62 9.24
N GLN A 112 -5.55 -2.77 10.26
CA GLN A 112 -4.53 -2.60 11.30
C GLN A 112 -4.21 -3.93 11.98
N GLU A 113 -5.23 -4.66 12.42
CA GLU A 113 -5.08 -5.95 13.09
C GLU A 113 -4.37 -6.97 12.19
N GLU A 114 -4.79 -7.08 10.92
CA GLU A 114 -4.20 -7.99 9.93
C GLU A 114 -2.71 -7.74 9.73
N PHE A 115 -2.28 -6.47 9.69
CA PHE A 115 -0.88 -6.10 9.45
C PHE A 115 -0.12 -5.68 10.71
N MET A 116 -0.64 -5.96 11.92
CA MET A 116 0.01 -5.51 13.17
C MET A 116 1.46 -5.97 13.28
N ALA A 117 1.75 -7.22 12.89
CA ALA A 117 3.09 -7.81 12.92
C ALA A 117 3.96 -7.44 11.70
N GLU A 118 3.38 -6.82 10.65
CA GLU A 118 4.09 -6.50 9.41
C GLU A 118 4.69 -5.09 9.46
N SER A 119 6.00 -4.99 9.63
CA SER A 119 6.68 -3.69 9.79
C SER A 119 6.69 -2.83 8.53
N HIS A 120 6.50 -3.44 7.34
CA HIS A 120 6.52 -2.75 6.06
C HIS A 120 5.14 -2.24 5.60
N VAL A 121 4.14 -2.24 6.49
CA VAL A 121 2.83 -1.64 6.22
C VAL A 121 2.57 -0.53 7.22
N MET A 122 2.06 0.59 6.72
CA MET A 122 1.63 1.75 7.50
C MET A 122 0.24 2.21 7.06
N LEU A 123 -0.56 2.69 7.99
CA LEU A 123 -1.89 3.22 7.75
C LEU A 123 -1.89 4.73 8.08
N LEU A 124 -2.42 5.56 7.19
CA LEU A 124 -2.58 6.99 7.41
C LEU A 124 -4.00 7.41 7.08
N SER A 125 -4.70 8.04 8.02
CA SER A 125 -6.00 8.65 7.79
C SER A 125 -5.88 10.16 7.89
N HIS A 126 -6.29 10.88 6.84
CA HIS A 126 -6.20 12.33 6.74
C HIS A 126 -7.56 12.94 7.01
N THR A 127 -7.65 13.92 7.93
CA THR A 127 -8.91 14.64 8.07
C THR A 127 -9.19 15.53 6.87
N VAL A 128 -10.45 15.62 6.48
CA VAL A 128 -10.94 16.63 5.51
C VAL A 128 -11.54 17.86 6.20
N ASP A 129 -11.58 17.86 7.52
CA ASP A 129 -12.16 18.95 8.32
C ASP A 129 -11.21 19.45 9.43
N PRO A 130 -10.00 19.91 9.07
CA PRO A 130 -8.96 20.26 10.04
C PRO A 130 -9.35 21.42 10.95
N GLU A 131 -10.33 22.25 10.55
CA GLU A 131 -10.83 23.35 11.38
C GLU A 131 -11.55 22.84 12.63
N ARG A 132 -12.25 21.69 12.53
CA ARG A 132 -12.94 21.04 13.64
C ARG A 132 -12.15 19.90 14.25
N ASP A 133 -11.36 19.19 13.45
CA ASP A 133 -10.59 18.03 13.85
C ASP A 133 -9.20 18.43 14.38
N SER A 134 -9.20 19.02 15.58
CA SER A 134 -7.94 19.32 16.30
C SER A 134 -7.21 18.04 16.69
N VAL A 135 -5.92 18.16 17.04
CA VAL A 135 -5.11 17.02 17.56
C VAL A 135 -5.80 16.30 18.71
N ALA A 136 -6.43 17.05 19.63
CA ALA A 136 -7.16 16.47 20.76
C ALA A 136 -8.38 15.66 20.29
N LYS A 137 -9.16 16.16 19.33
CA LYS A 137 -10.30 15.41 18.76
C LYS A 137 -9.86 14.18 17.98
N LEU A 138 -8.76 14.28 17.22
CA LEU A 138 -8.17 13.14 16.54
C LEU A 138 -7.68 12.09 17.55
N TYR A 139 -7.14 12.51 18.68
CA TYR A 139 -6.74 11.60 19.76
C TYR A 139 -7.95 10.84 20.34
N GLU A 140 -9.04 11.55 20.66
CA GLU A 140 -10.29 10.91 21.13
C GLU A 140 -10.88 9.95 20.09
N TYR A 141 -10.77 10.29 18.81
CA TYR A 141 -11.20 9.43 17.72
C TYR A 141 -10.32 8.18 17.61
N ALA A 142 -8.99 8.35 17.76
CA ALA A 142 -8.04 7.24 17.78
C ALA A 142 -8.34 6.24 18.91
N GLU A 143 -8.64 6.73 20.12
CA GLU A 143 -9.05 5.90 21.25
C GLU A 143 -10.33 5.09 20.97
N ARG A 144 -11.29 5.71 20.26
CA ARG A 144 -12.57 5.05 19.92
C ARG A 144 -12.40 3.82 19.02
N TYR A 145 -11.37 3.82 18.16
CA TYR A 145 -11.11 2.74 17.20
C TYR A 145 -9.86 1.93 17.51
N ASP A 146 -9.35 2.01 18.75
CA ASP A 146 -8.15 1.26 19.20
C ASP A 146 -6.95 1.45 18.26
N VAL A 147 -6.72 2.69 17.82
CA VAL A 147 -5.63 3.04 16.90
C VAL A 147 -4.29 2.82 17.57
N ASN A 148 -3.47 1.94 17.00
CA ASN A 148 -2.09 1.75 17.45
C ASN A 148 -1.16 2.68 16.65
N PRO A 149 -0.54 3.68 17.29
CA PRO A 149 0.26 4.66 16.58
C PRO A 149 1.53 4.11 15.91
N LYS A 150 1.96 2.90 16.24
CA LYS A 150 3.04 2.21 15.54
C LYS A 150 2.59 1.68 14.16
N LYS A 151 1.29 1.63 13.90
CA LYS A 151 0.70 1.07 12.70
C LYS A 151 -0.21 2.03 11.96
N TRP A 152 -0.95 2.86 12.69
CA TRP A 152 -1.95 3.73 12.12
C TRP A 152 -1.88 5.12 12.75
N LEU A 153 -1.78 6.17 11.93
CA LEU A 153 -1.78 7.56 12.36
C LEU A 153 -2.96 8.31 11.74
N LEU A 154 -3.60 9.13 12.53
CA LEU A 154 -4.60 10.10 12.09
C LEU A 154 -3.90 11.45 11.95
N LEU A 155 -4.09 12.11 10.82
CA LEU A 155 -3.32 13.31 10.43
C LEU A 155 -4.24 14.51 10.22
N THR A 156 -3.76 15.67 10.66
CA THR A 156 -4.36 16.99 10.41
C THR A 156 -3.30 17.97 9.91
N GLY A 157 -3.72 19.08 9.32
CA GLY A 157 -2.82 20.11 8.79
C GLY A 157 -3.59 21.22 8.11
N GLU A 158 -2.92 21.99 7.27
CA GLU A 158 -3.57 23.01 6.46
C GLU A 158 -4.58 22.38 5.48
N LYS A 159 -5.81 22.91 5.47
CA LYS A 159 -6.91 22.36 4.65
C LYS A 159 -6.52 22.25 3.19
N LYS A 160 -5.91 23.29 2.63
CA LYS A 160 -5.49 23.27 1.23
C LYS A 160 -4.47 22.16 0.94
N GLU A 161 -3.49 21.95 1.81
CA GLU A 161 -2.47 20.91 1.65
C GLU A 161 -3.08 19.50 1.73
N LEU A 162 -4.01 19.28 2.67
CA LEU A 162 -4.74 18.01 2.80
C LEU A 162 -5.56 17.70 1.53
N TYR A 163 -6.22 18.73 0.97
CA TYR A 163 -7.04 18.60 -0.23
C TYR A 163 -6.22 18.44 -1.50
N ASP A 164 -5.10 19.14 -1.61
CA ASP A 164 -4.12 18.93 -2.70
C ASP A 164 -3.54 17.51 -2.65
N MET A 165 -3.25 17.02 -1.43
CA MET A 165 -2.79 15.64 -1.23
C MET A 165 -3.84 14.63 -1.72
N ALA A 166 -5.11 14.81 -1.34
CA ALA A 166 -6.19 13.94 -1.77
C ALA A 166 -6.33 13.91 -3.29
N ARG A 167 -6.41 15.07 -3.94
CA ARG A 167 -6.72 15.19 -5.36
C ARG A 167 -5.55 14.88 -6.26
N TYR A 168 -4.38 15.44 -5.95
CA TYR A 168 -3.25 15.43 -6.87
C TYR A 168 -2.19 14.40 -6.52
N SER A 169 -2.13 13.95 -5.27
CA SER A 169 -1.17 12.93 -4.83
C SER A 169 -1.81 11.54 -4.78
N TYR A 170 -2.87 11.38 -4.02
CA TYR A 170 -3.57 10.10 -3.92
C TYR A 170 -4.59 9.87 -5.03
N LEU A 171 -4.88 10.88 -5.85
CA LEU A 171 -5.82 10.83 -6.98
C LEU A 171 -7.27 10.53 -6.55
N ILE A 172 -7.61 10.82 -5.28
CA ILE A 172 -8.97 10.72 -4.75
C ILE A 172 -9.74 11.95 -5.21
N SER A 173 -10.97 11.73 -5.68
CA SER A 173 -11.85 12.84 -6.13
C SER A 173 -11.18 13.80 -7.13
N ALA A 174 -10.18 13.32 -7.89
CA ALA A 174 -9.45 14.13 -8.87
C ALA A 174 -10.35 14.71 -9.95
N THR A 175 -11.54 14.13 -10.17
CA THR A 175 -12.55 14.60 -11.12
C THR A 175 -13.48 15.65 -10.53
N ILE A 176 -13.47 15.88 -9.21
CA ILE A 176 -14.31 16.88 -8.54
C ILE A 176 -13.47 18.15 -8.33
N PRO A 177 -13.74 19.23 -9.08
CA PRO A 177 -13.01 20.47 -8.91
C PRO A 177 -13.20 21.05 -7.52
N GLY A 178 -12.15 21.60 -6.94
CA GLY A 178 -12.17 22.29 -5.67
C GLY A 178 -10.82 22.93 -5.38
N ASP A 179 -10.80 23.92 -4.53
CA ASP A 179 -9.63 24.74 -4.20
C ASP A 179 -9.17 24.63 -2.74
N GLY A 180 -9.81 23.74 -1.95
CA GLY A 180 -9.57 23.63 -0.52
C GLY A 180 -10.17 24.79 0.29
N GLY A 181 -11.01 25.63 -0.33
CA GLY A 181 -11.68 26.76 0.32
C GLY A 181 -12.80 26.34 1.28
N PRO A 182 -13.47 27.34 1.90
CA PRO A 182 -14.49 27.07 2.93
C PRO A 182 -15.69 26.23 2.46
N ASN A 183 -16.00 26.31 1.15
CA ASN A 183 -17.12 25.57 0.55
C ASN A 183 -16.70 24.24 -0.12
N ASP A 184 -15.42 23.93 -0.09
CA ASP A 184 -14.90 22.69 -0.63
C ASP A 184 -14.94 21.62 0.45
N PHE A 185 -15.55 20.47 0.14
CA PHE A 185 -15.62 19.33 1.04
C PHE A 185 -15.45 18.03 0.27
N ILE A 186 -14.38 17.31 0.57
CA ILE A 186 -14.11 16.00 -0.03
C ILE A 186 -14.96 14.95 0.70
N HIS A 187 -15.80 14.25 -0.07
CA HIS A 187 -16.50 13.05 0.35
C HIS A 187 -15.99 11.90 -0.48
N ASP A 188 -15.20 11.05 0.11
CA ASP A 188 -14.67 9.86 -0.56
C ASP A 188 -14.66 8.69 0.42
N GLN A 189 -14.99 7.51 -0.08
CA GLN A 189 -15.09 6.29 0.72
C GLN A 189 -14.01 5.27 0.39
N HIS A 190 -12.98 5.66 -0.39
CA HIS A 190 -11.96 4.73 -0.83
C HIS A 190 -10.75 4.71 0.09
N PHE A 191 -10.25 3.49 0.30
CA PHE A 191 -8.88 3.26 0.70
C PHE A 191 -7.97 3.29 -0.51
N VAL A 192 -6.83 3.93 -0.39
CA VAL A 192 -5.81 4.02 -1.44
C VAL A 192 -4.59 3.21 -1.02
N LEU A 193 -4.18 2.29 -1.87
CA LEU A 193 -2.97 1.51 -1.68
C LEU A 193 -1.82 2.17 -2.41
N VAL A 194 -0.71 2.44 -1.70
CA VAL A 194 0.49 3.06 -2.23
C VAL A 194 1.69 2.15 -1.99
N ASP A 195 2.53 2.00 -2.98
CA ASP A 195 3.71 1.13 -2.89
C ASP A 195 4.94 1.85 -2.28
N LYS A 196 6.02 1.10 -2.04
CA LYS A 196 7.28 1.61 -1.47
C LYS A 196 7.96 2.68 -2.32
N GLU A 197 7.63 2.79 -3.60
CA GLU A 197 8.09 3.83 -4.50
C GLU A 197 7.19 5.06 -4.51
N GLY A 198 6.11 5.07 -3.72
CA GLY A 198 5.13 6.16 -3.63
C GLY A 198 4.10 6.16 -4.77
N ARG A 199 3.93 5.05 -5.50
CA ARG A 199 2.98 4.95 -6.61
C ARG A 199 1.64 4.42 -6.12
N VAL A 200 0.55 5.00 -6.58
CA VAL A 200 -0.81 4.53 -6.29
C VAL A 200 -1.08 3.23 -7.04
N ARG A 201 -1.48 2.19 -6.31
CA ARG A 201 -1.62 0.82 -6.81
C ARG A 201 -3.05 0.29 -6.82
N GLY A 202 -3.96 0.97 -6.17
CA GLY A 202 -5.37 0.59 -6.16
C GLY A 202 -6.24 1.52 -5.32
N PHE A 203 -7.54 1.44 -5.62
CA PHE A 203 -8.62 2.09 -4.89
C PHE A 203 -9.62 1.02 -4.47
N TYR A 204 -10.12 1.09 -3.25
CA TYR A 204 -10.97 0.07 -2.65
C TYR A 204 -12.07 0.75 -1.86
N ASP A 205 -13.33 0.43 -2.10
CA ASP A 205 -14.42 0.96 -1.30
C ASP A 205 -14.27 0.49 0.15
N GLY A 206 -13.95 1.43 1.06
CA GLY A 206 -13.70 1.17 2.46
C GLY A 206 -14.95 0.79 3.27
N THR A 207 -16.13 0.90 2.65
CA THR A 207 -17.42 0.52 3.26
C THR A 207 -17.87 -0.89 2.90
N ILE A 208 -17.24 -1.52 1.88
CA ILE A 208 -17.59 -2.83 1.34
C ILE A 208 -16.57 -3.88 1.80
N GLU A 209 -17.00 -4.89 2.54
CA GLU A 209 -16.14 -5.93 3.12
C GLU A 209 -15.28 -6.64 2.07
N GLU A 210 -15.84 -6.97 0.91
CA GLU A 210 -15.14 -7.64 -0.19
C GLU A 210 -14.00 -6.78 -0.75
N GLU A 211 -14.20 -5.46 -0.83
CA GLU A 211 -13.20 -4.50 -1.29
C GLU A 211 -12.09 -4.30 -0.24
N VAL A 212 -12.45 -4.27 1.05
CA VAL A 212 -11.49 -4.26 2.16
C VAL A 212 -10.61 -5.51 2.12
N GLN A 213 -11.21 -6.68 1.92
CA GLN A 213 -10.47 -7.94 1.78
C GLN A 213 -9.59 -7.96 0.53
N ARG A 214 -10.04 -7.35 -0.57
CA ARG A 214 -9.24 -7.16 -1.79
C ARG A 214 -8.03 -6.26 -1.51
N CYS A 215 -8.20 -5.16 -0.77
CA CYS A 215 -7.11 -4.28 -0.33
C CYS A 215 -6.04 -5.05 0.47
N ILE A 216 -6.47 -5.85 1.44
CA ILE A 216 -5.59 -6.71 2.24
C ILE A 216 -4.81 -7.68 1.34
N ASN A 217 -5.49 -8.37 0.43
CA ASN A 217 -4.88 -9.34 -0.46
C ASN A 217 -3.87 -8.69 -1.43
N ASP A 218 -4.20 -7.52 -1.96
CA ASP A 218 -3.33 -6.79 -2.88
C ASP A 218 -2.11 -6.21 -2.15
N THR A 219 -2.26 -5.77 -0.90
CA THR A 219 -1.15 -5.41 -0.02
C THR A 219 -0.20 -6.58 0.19
N LYS A 220 -0.73 -7.78 0.49
CA LYS A 220 0.08 -9.01 0.61
C LYS A 220 0.82 -9.35 -0.68
N LYS A 221 0.18 -9.19 -1.84
CA LYS A 221 0.83 -9.40 -3.15
C LYS A 221 1.99 -8.42 -3.35
N LEU A 222 1.82 -7.13 -3.00
CA LEU A 222 2.90 -6.15 -3.06
C LEU A 222 4.08 -6.56 -2.18
N LEU A 223 3.83 -6.93 -0.93
CA LEU A 223 4.88 -7.36 0.00
C LEU A 223 5.65 -8.57 -0.55
N ILE A 224 4.95 -9.57 -1.07
CA ILE A 224 5.56 -10.75 -1.70
C ILE A 224 6.39 -10.33 -2.92
N SER A 225 5.91 -9.37 -3.73
CA SER A 225 6.63 -8.91 -4.92
C SER A 225 7.99 -8.32 -4.58
N TYR A 226 8.11 -7.60 -3.47
CA TYR A 226 9.37 -7.04 -2.99
C TYR A 226 10.37 -8.09 -2.49
N VAL A 227 9.89 -9.21 -1.99
CA VAL A 227 10.75 -10.36 -1.63
C VAL A 227 11.30 -11.06 -2.87
N ILE A 228 10.46 -11.22 -3.90
CA ILE A 228 10.84 -11.92 -5.13
C ILE A 228 11.66 -11.02 -6.08
N MET A 229 11.29 -9.75 -6.18
CA MET A 229 11.91 -8.75 -7.03
C MET A 229 12.18 -7.48 -6.21
N PRO A 230 13.25 -7.46 -5.41
CA PRO A 230 13.57 -6.28 -4.61
C PRO A 230 13.74 -5.05 -5.52
N PRO A 231 13.24 -3.88 -5.12
CA PRO A 231 13.42 -2.66 -5.88
C PRO A 231 14.90 -2.39 -6.07
N LYS A 232 15.27 -1.85 -7.23
CA LYS A 232 16.64 -1.39 -7.47
C LYS A 232 16.99 -0.34 -6.42
N GLU A 233 18.08 -0.57 -5.66
CA GLU A 233 18.50 0.35 -4.60
C GLU A 233 18.50 1.80 -5.11
N LYS A 234 17.68 2.64 -4.51
CA LYS A 234 17.79 4.10 -4.70
C LYS A 234 19.13 4.51 -4.09
N LYS A 235 20.10 4.92 -4.92
CA LYS A 235 21.32 5.55 -4.41
C LYS A 235 20.89 6.70 -3.50
N LYS A 236 21.23 6.61 -2.21
CA LYS A 236 21.00 7.69 -1.25
C LYS A 236 21.55 8.97 -1.84
N LYS A 237 20.70 9.97 -2.08
CA LYS A 237 21.18 11.33 -2.34
C LYS A 237 21.90 11.78 -1.08
N ASN A 238 23.23 11.86 -1.13
CA ASN A 238 24.00 12.54 -0.10
C ASN A 238 23.42 13.96 0.00
N LYS A 239 22.80 14.26 1.15
CA LYS A 239 22.51 15.65 1.52
C LYS A 239 23.85 16.28 1.86
N GLU A 240 24.45 17.03 0.93
CA GLU A 240 25.41 18.07 1.23
C GLU A 240 24.68 19.32 1.71
#